data_fbba90b9246b5afd6576cc4bd8757f87
#
_entry.id   fbba90b9246b5afd6576cc4bd8757f87
#
_cell.length_a   1.000
_cell.length_b   1.000
_cell.length_c   1.000
_cell.angle_alpha   90.00
_cell.angle_beta   90.00
_cell.angle_gamma   90.00
#
_symmetry.space_group_name_H-M   'P 1'
#
loop_
_entity.id
_entity.type
_entity.pdbx_description
1 polymer ?
#
loop_
_entity_poly.entity_id
_entity_poly.type
_entity_poly.pdbx_seq_one_letter_code
_entity_poly.pdbx_strand_id
1 'polypeptide(L)'
;MAEVISLINEKGGVGKSTSAITIAQILAISEYKVLLIDLDPQMNTTKMFGQSEANPDIDYEHLFCIKQKSKDAVMNFITETDYDNISILTASRELNSLIYKIYDKMKETNVELYLRYNLNLIKDEFDYIIIDNSPFKSYLTSC
;
A
#
# COMPACT_ATOMS: atom_id res chain seq x y z
N MET A 1 9.72 10.81 -10.91
CA MET A 1 9.95 10.04 -9.65
C MET A 1 8.82 10.38 -8.70
N ALA A 2 8.08 9.39 -8.21
CA ALA A 2 6.92 9.60 -7.35
C ALA A 2 7.30 10.24 -6.01
N GLU A 3 6.50 11.21 -5.54
CA GLU A 3 6.49 11.64 -4.14
C GLU A 3 5.73 10.62 -3.29
N VAL A 4 6.33 10.22 -2.15
CA VAL A 4 5.71 9.26 -1.23
C VAL A 4 5.16 10.00 -0.02
N ILE A 5 3.85 9.87 0.20
CA ILE A 5 3.13 10.44 1.34
C ILE A 5 2.64 9.30 2.23
N SER A 6 3.17 9.22 3.43
CA SER A 6 2.77 8.18 4.40
C SER A 6 1.93 8.80 5.51
N LEU A 7 0.71 8.31 5.69
CA LEU A 7 -0.22 8.77 6.72
C LEU A 7 -0.10 7.85 7.94
N ILE A 8 0.45 8.38 9.01
CA ILE A 8 0.72 7.64 10.26
C ILE A 8 -0.03 8.30 11.41
N ASN A 9 -0.80 7.51 12.16
CA ASN A 9 -1.38 7.93 13.42
C ASN A 9 -1.64 6.69 14.29
N GLU A 10 -1.17 6.73 15.52
CA GLU A 10 -1.37 5.64 16.49
C GLU A 10 -2.81 5.58 17.03
N LYS A 11 -3.57 6.64 16.90
CA LYS A 11 -4.97 6.71 17.36
C LYS A 11 -5.90 6.34 16.22
N GLY A 12 -6.71 5.31 16.39
CA GLY A 12 -7.78 4.94 15.45
C GLY A 12 -8.89 6.00 15.38
N GLY A 13 -9.60 6.05 14.25
CA GLY A 13 -10.77 6.92 14.08
C GLY A 13 -10.47 8.41 13.90
N VAL A 14 -9.25 8.80 13.56
CA VAL A 14 -8.85 10.20 13.35
C VAL A 14 -8.97 10.69 11.91
N GLY A 15 -9.61 9.93 11.02
CA GLY A 15 -9.81 10.31 9.62
C GLY A 15 -8.59 10.07 8.72
N LYS A 16 -7.69 9.19 9.10
CA LYS A 16 -6.48 8.87 8.33
C LYS A 16 -6.80 8.32 6.94
N SER A 17 -7.62 7.28 6.84
CA SER A 17 -8.07 6.71 5.56
C SER A 17 -8.87 7.73 4.75
N THR A 18 -9.75 8.50 5.38
CA THR A 18 -10.49 9.59 4.73
C THR A 18 -9.53 10.63 4.14
N SER A 19 -8.48 10.99 4.87
CA SER A 19 -7.45 11.93 4.39
C SER A 19 -6.68 11.36 3.21
N ALA A 20 -6.28 10.09 3.28
CA ALA A 20 -5.58 9.40 2.18
C ALA A 20 -6.42 9.41 0.89
N ILE A 21 -7.68 9.04 1.00
CA ILE A 21 -8.63 9.01 -0.12
C ILE A 21 -8.84 10.41 -0.70
N THR A 22 -9.07 11.41 0.17
CA THR A 22 -9.31 12.80 -0.28
C THR A 22 -8.10 13.36 -0.99
N ILE A 23 -6.89 13.16 -0.46
CA ILE A 23 -5.64 13.61 -1.11
C ILE A 23 -5.48 12.93 -2.48
N ALA A 24 -5.70 11.62 -2.56
CA ALA A 24 -5.62 10.87 -3.80
C ALA A 24 -6.58 11.41 -4.87
N GLN A 25 -7.84 11.68 -4.48
CA GLN A 25 -8.86 12.21 -5.38
C GLN A 25 -8.50 13.62 -5.88
N ILE A 26 -8.03 14.50 -5.00
CA ILE A 26 -7.61 15.87 -5.40
C ILE A 26 -6.45 15.81 -6.40
N LEU A 27 -5.45 14.96 -6.13
CA LEU A 27 -4.32 14.80 -7.02
C LEU A 27 -4.73 14.20 -8.38
N ALA A 28 -5.61 13.19 -8.36
CA ALA A 28 -6.10 12.56 -9.58
C ALA A 28 -6.94 13.51 -10.45
N ILE A 29 -7.78 14.36 -9.85
CA ILE A 29 -8.51 15.42 -10.55
C ILE A 29 -7.55 16.43 -11.17
N SER A 30 -6.40 16.65 -10.55
CA SER A 30 -5.33 17.50 -11.08
C SER A 30 -4.42 16.76 -12.09
N GLU A 31 -4.90 15.65 -12.63
CA GLU A 31 -4.25 14.83 -13.67
C GLU A 31 -2.95 14.14 -13.26
N TYR A 32 -2.65 14.05 -11.95
CA TYR A 32 -1.54 13.25 -11.44
C TYR A 32 -1.91 11.78 -11.33
N LYS A 33 -0.97 10.91 -11.71
CA LYS A 33 -1.09 9.45 -11.50
C LYS A 33 -0.78 9.08 -10.06
N VAL A 34 -1.75 8.52 -9.36
CA VAL A 34 -1.68 8.22 -7.93
C VAL A 34 -1.76 6.72 -7.68
N LEU A 35 -0.83 6.20 -6.89
CA LEU A 35 -0.92 4.88 -6.29
C LEU A 35 -1.33 5.01 -4.83
N LEU A 36 -2.47 4.43 -4.47
CA LEU A 36 -2.87 4.23 -3.08
C LEU A 36 -2.39 2.87 -2.59
N ILE A 37 -1.81 2.83 -1.41
CA ILE A 37 -1.41 1.58 -0.73
C ILE A 37 -2.18 1.50 0.59
N ASP A 38 -3.08 0.53 0.69
CA ASP A 38 -3.85 0.27 1.92
C ASP A 38 -3.16 -0.83 2.74
N LEU A 39 -2.59 -0.44 3.86
CA LEU A 39 -1.94 -1.36 4.82
C LEU A 39 -2.78 -1.58 6.08
N ASP A 40 -4.05 -1.17 6.07
CA ASP A 40 -4.96 -1.38 7.20
C ASP A 40 -5.80 -2.65 6.98
N PRO A 41 -5.71 -3.66 7.88
CA PRO A 41 -6.54 -4.86 7.80
C PRO A 41 -8.05 -4.60 7.84
N GLN A 42 -8.49 -3.41 8.26
CA GLN A 42 -9.89 -2.99 8.18
C GLN A 42 -10.34 -2.70 6.74
N MET A 43 -9.40 -2.50 5.82
CA MET A 43 -9.63 -2.33 4.39
C MET A 43 -10.54 -1.13 4.04
N ASN A 44 -10.50 -0.05 4.82
CA ASN A 44 -11.39 1.10 4.59
C ASN A 44 -11.12 1.75 3.24
N THR A 45 -9.86 2.00 2.90
CA THR A 45 -9.47 2.56 1.60
C THR A 45 -9.78 1.59 0.47
N THR A 46 -9.48 0.30 0.63
CA THR A 46 -9.79 -0.75 -0.35
C THR A 46 -11.27 -0.79 -0.69
N LYS A 47 -12.16 -0.81 0.32
CA LYS A 47 -13.61 -0.85 0.13
C LYS A 47 -14.16 0.41 -0.55
N MET A 48 -13.58 1.57 -0.27
CA MET A 48 -14.01 2.84 -0.87
C MET A 48 -13.84 2.85 -2.39
N PHE A 49 -12.83 2.15 -2.90
CA PHE A 49 -12.59 2.02 -4.33
C PHE A 49 -13.26 0.79 -4.97
N GLY A 50 -14.32 0.26 -4.33
CA GLY A 50 -15.13 -0.83 -4.87
C GLY A 50 -14.49 -2.23 -4.79
N GLN A 51 -13.36 -2.34 -4.12
CA GLN A 51 -12.71 -3.63 -3.91
C GLN A 51 -13.26 -4.24 -2.61
N SER A 52 -14.18 -5.17 -2.72
CA SER A 52 -14.84 -5.80 -1.55
C SER A 52 -13.95 -6.81 -0.83
N GLU A 53 -12.97 -7.36 -1.54
CA GLU A 53 -12.00 -8.32 -1.03
C GLU A 53 -10.62 -8.00 -1.58
N ALA A 54 -9.58 -8.41 -0.84
CA ALA A 54 -8.24 -8.39 -1.39
C ALA A 54 -8.22 -9.21 -2.68
N ASN A 55 -7.50 -8.74 -3.69
CA ASN A 55 -7.28 -9.54 -4.87
C ASN A 55 -6.68 -10.90 -4.43
N PRO A 56 -7.39 -12.04 -4.65
CA PRO A 56 -6.93 -13.34 -4.17
C PRO A 56 -5.60 -13.77 -4.80
N ASP A 57 -5.24 -13.16 -5.93
CA ASP A 57 -3.99 -13.43 -6.63
C ASP A 57 -2.79 -12.67 -6.04
N ILE A 58 -3.01 -11.77 -5.08
CA ILE A 58 -1.93 -11.03 -4.42
C ILE A 58 -1.30 -11.89 -3.31
N ASP A 59 -0.09 -12.33 -3.54
CA ASP A 59 0.76 -12.90 -2.51
C ASP A 59 1.53 -11.79 -1.79
N TYR A 60 0.94 -11.29 -0.69
CA TYR A 60 1.56 -10.23 0.12
C TYR A 60 2.89 -10.66 0.74
N GLU A 61 3.05 -11.94 1.11
CA GLU A 61 4.32 -12.46 1.61
C GLU A 61 5.42 -12.27 0.55
N HIS A 62 5.07 -12.52 -0.71
CA HIS A 62 5.98 -12.33 -1.82
C HIS A 62 6.36 -10.85 -2.04
N LEU A 63 5.39 -9.95 -1.89
CA LEU A 63 5.63 -8.51 -2.04
C LEU A 63 6.52 -7.94 -0.91
N PHE A 64 6.31 -8.39 0.33
CA PHE A 64 7.01 -7.86 1.50
C PHE A 64 8.32 -8.57 1.83
N CYS A 65 8.53 -9.80 1.38
CA CYS A 65 9.68 -10.62 1.75
C CYS A 65 10.64 -10.90 0.61
N ILE A 66 10.27 -10.62 -0.63
CA ILE A 66 11.07 -10.94 -1.79
C ILE A 66 11.30 -9.68 -2.64
N LYS A 67 12.55 -9.44 -3.00
CA LYS A 67 12.90 -8.43 -4.00
C LYS A 67 12.39 -8.89 -5.36
N GLN A 68 11.44 -8.16 -5.91
CA GLN A 68 10.91 -8.45 -7.23
C GLN A 68 11.98 -8.21 -8.31
N LYS A 69 11.91 -8.98 -9.39
CA LYS A 69 12.94 -8.96 -10.43
C LYS A 69 12.71 -7.86 -11.47
N SER A 70 11.49 -7.35 -11.58
CA SER A 70 11.12 -6.37 -12.58
C SER A 70 9.97 -5.49 -12.13
N LYS A 71 9.81 -4.38 -12.82
CA LYS A 71 8.66 -3.47 -12.69
C LYS A 71 7.35 -4.22 -12.89
N ASP A 72 7.23 -5.02 -13.94
CA ASP A 72 5.99 -5.74 -14.27
C ASP A 72 5.58 -6.71 -13.16
N ALA A 73 6.55 -7.36 -12.51
CA ALA A 73 6.29 -8.23 -11.38
C ALA A 73 5.64 -7.47 -10.19
N VAL A 74 6.06 -6.22 -9.95
CA VAL A 74 5.44 -5.38 -8.92
C VAL A 74 4.08 -4.84 -9.38
N MET A 75 3.96 -4.42 -10.63
CA MET A 75 2.71 -3.90 -11.18
C MET A 75 1.57 -4.94 -11.14
N ASN A 76 1.89 -6.24 -11.18
CA ASN A 76 0.89 -7.30 -11.05
C ASN A 76 0.18 -7.32 -9.67
N PHE A 77 0.75 -6.70 -8.65
CA PHE A 77 0.10 -6.54 -7.34
C PHE A 77 -0.86 -5.34 -7.28
N ILE A 78 -0.85 -4.49 -8.31
CA ILE A 78 -1.60 -3.23 -8.32
C ILE A 78 -2.84 -3.40 -9.18
N THR A 79 -3.97 -2.92 -8.67
CA THR A 79 -5.26 -2.94 -9.34
C THR A 79 -5.63 -1.54 -9.80
N GLU A 80 -6.09 -1.39 -11.04
CA GLU A 80 -6.72 -0.17 -11.50
C GLU A 80 -8.08 -0.02 -10.83
N THR A 81 -8.46 1.22 -10.50
CA THR A 81 -9.77 1.54 -9.95
C THR A 81 -10.68 2.12 -11.03
N ASP A 82 -11.99 2.25 -10.73
CA ASP A 82 -12.95 2.93 -11.60
C ASP A 82 -12.74 4.46 -11.65
N TYR A 83 -11.84 4.98 -10.83
CA TYR A 83 -11.47 6.40 -10.84
C TYR A 83 -10.25 6.63 -11.72
N ASP A 84 -10.37 7.57 -12.65
CA ASP A 84 -9.25 7.97 -13.50
C ASP A 84 -8.03 8.37 -12.66
N ASN A 85 -6.86 7.94 -13.10
CA ASN A 85 -5.57 8.25 -12.48
C ASN A 85 -5.33 7.70 -11.06
N ILE A 86 -6.22 6.83 -10.53
CA ILE A 86 -6.02 6.17 -9.24
C ILE A 86 -5.88 4.67 -9.43
N SER A 87 -4.74 4.13 -9.02
CA SER A 87 -4.50 2.69 -8.86
C SER A 87 -4.34 2.36 -7.38
N ILE A 88 -4.60 1.12 -6.99
CA ILE A 88 -4.57 0.69 -5.60
C ILE A 88 -3.81 -0.62 -5.41
N LEU A 89 -2.98 -0.68 -4.38
CA LEU A 89 -2.57 -1.91 -3.73
C LEU A 89 -3.55 -2.17 -2.59
N THR A 90 -4.42 -3.15 -2.76
CA THR A 90 -5.51 -3.45 -1.82
C THR A 90 -4.98 -4.05 -0.52
N ALA A 91 -5.65 -3.77 0.60
CA ALA A 91 -5.38 -4.44 1.86
C ALA A 91 -5.97 -5.86 1.90
N SER A 92 -5.57 -6.63 2.90
CA SER A 92 -6.15 -7.92 3.26
C SER A 92 -6.42 -7.98 4.75
N ARG A 93 -7.48 -8.68 5.15
CA ARG A 93 -7.76 -8.95 6.57
C ARG A 93 -6.64 -9.78 7.23
N GLU A 94 -5.92 -10.54 6.41
CA GLU A 94 -4.82 -11.39 6.86
C GLU A 94 -3.50 -10.62 7.05
N LEU A 95 -3.43 -9.33 6.69
CA LEU A 95 -2.21 -8.52 6.79
C LEU A 95 -1.60 -8.58 8.20
N ASN A 96 -2.40 -8.51 9.26
CA ASN A 96 -1.89 -8.58 10.62
C ASN A 96 -1.18 -9.91 10.90
N SER A 97 -1.83 -11.04 10.58
CA SER A 97 -1.25 -12.36 10.79
C SER A 97 -0.01 -12.58 9.93
N LEU A 98 -0.03 -12.04 8.73
CA LEU A 98 1.08 -12.07 7.80
C LEU A 98 2.27 -11.25 8.34
N ILE A 99 2.04 -10.04 8.82
CA ILE A 99 3.07 -9.18 9.41
C ILE A 99 3.77 -9.90 10.59
N TYR A 100 3.00 -10.54 11.47
CA TYR A 100 3.57 -11.34 12.57
C TYR A 100 4.42 -12.51 12.07
N LYS A 101 3.93 -13.27 11.08
CA LYS A 101 4.66 -14.37 10.47
C LYS A 101 5.96 -13.90 9.80
N ILE A 102 5.89 -12.80 9.09
CA ILE A 102 7.04 -12.19 8.43
C ILE A 102 8.07 -11.75 9.47
N TYR A 103 7.63 -11.06 10.52
CA TYR A 103 8.52 -10.61 11.59
C TYR A 103 9.22 -11.78 12.31
N ASP A 104 8.50 -12.87 12.56
CA ASP A 104 9.08 -14.05 13.21
C ASP A 104 10.09 -14.78 12.32
N LYS A 105 9.81 -14.87 11.02
CA LYS A 105 10.74 -15.48 10.05
C LYS A 105 11.96 -14.61 9.75
N MET A 106 11.83 -13.30 9.83
CA MET A 106 12.82 -12.32 9.35
C MET A 106 13.48 -11.54 10.49
N LYS A 107 13.68 -12.17 11.65
CA LYS A 107 14.30 -11.52 12.84
C LYS A 107 15.59 -10.73 12.58
N GLU A 108 16.19 -10.92 11.41
CA GLU A 108 17.43 -10.23 10.99
C GLU A 108 17.30 -9.43 9.69
N THR A 109 16.11 -9.38 9.05
CA THR A 109 15.94 -8.72 7.74
C THR A 109 14.83 -7.68 7.79
N ASN A 110 15.15 -6.48 7.36
CA ASN A 110 14.22 -5.34 7.31
C ASN A 110 13.14 -5.55 6.24
N VAL A 111 11.94 -5.93 6.64
CA VAL A 111 10.75 -6.02 5.75
C VAL A 111 10.50 -4.69 5.02
N GLU A 112 10.74 -3.58 5.73
CA GLU A 112 10.66 -2.21 5.20
C GLU A 112 11.56 -2.01 3.97
N LEU A 113 12.75 -2.59 3.98
CA LEU A 113 13.66 -2.49 2.84
C LEU A 113 13.14 -3.22 1.60
N TYR A 114 12.44 -4.33 1.76
CA TYR A 114 11.89 -5.06 0.61
C TYR A 114 10.72 -4.33 -0.02
N LEU A 115 9.78 -3.83 0.79
CA LEU A 115 8.69 -3.01 0.26
C LEU A 115 9.24 -1.76 -0.44
N ARG A 116 10.16 -1.05 0.20
CA ARG A 116 10.81 0.13 -0.40
C ARG A 116 11.54 -0.21 -1.70
N TYR A 117 12.26 -1.33 -1.73
CA TYR A 117 12.94 -1.80 -2.94
C TYR A 117 11.93 -2.05 -4.07
N ASN A 118 10.84 -2.78 -3.78
CA ASN A 118 9.83 -3.10 -4.77
C ASN A 118 9.09 -1.85 -5.26
N LEU A 119 8.73 -0.92 -4.38
CA LEU A 119 8.13 0.35 -4.77
C LEU A 119 9.05 1.21 -5.63
N ASN A 120 10.37 1.17 -5.40
CA ASN A 120 11.35 1.86 -6.25
C ASN A 120 11.35 1.38 -7.69
N LEU A 121 10.95 0.13 -7.97
CA LEU A 121 10.84 -0.38 -9.34
C LEU A 121 9.70 0.26 -10.13
N ILE A 122 8.68 0.79 -9.44
CA ILE A 122 7.46 1.33 -10.05
C ILE A 122 7.28 2.84 -9.86
N LYS A 123 8.19 3.50 -9.14
CA LYS A 123 8.07 4.92 -8.80
C LYS A 123 7.97 5.86 -10.01
N ASP A 124 8.42 5.42 -11.19
CA ASP A 124 8.35 6.22 -12.40
C ASP A 124 7.01 6.05 -13.15
N GLU A 125 6.16 5.13 -12.70
CA GLU A 125 4.80 4.92 -13.25
C GLU A 125 3.77 5.87 -12.60
N PHE A 126 4.10 6.46 -11.45
CA PHE A 126 3.22 7.30 -10.66
C PHE A 126 3.88 8.64 -10.35
N ASP A 127 3.05 9.67 -10.14
CA ASP A 127 3.49 10.97 -9.63
C ASP A 127 3.48 11.00 -8.10
N TYR A 128 2.51 10.30 -7.49
CA TYR A 128 2.36 10.20 -6.05
C TYR A 128 2.08 8.76 -5.61
N ILE A 129 2.67 8.37 -4.49
CA ILE A 129 2.37 7.13 -3.78
C ILE A 129 1.89 7.49 -2.39
N ILE A 130 0.65 7.17 -2.06
CA ILE A 130 0.02 7.48 -0.77
C ILE A 130 -0.16 6.18 0.00
N ILE A 131 0.40 6.12 1.22
CA ILE A 131 0.34 4.94 2.08
C ILE A 131 -0.60 5.21 3.25
N ASP A 132 -1.72 4.49 3.29
CA ASP A 132 -2.66 4.47 4.41
C ASP A 132 -2.28 3.35 5.37
N ASN A 133 -1.66 3.73 6.49
CA ASN A 133 -1.14 2.77 7.46
C ASN A 133 -2.19 2.35 8.48
N SER A 134 -2.01 1.16 9.06
CA SER A 134 -2.78 0.73 10.22
C SER A 134 -2.63 1.70 11.41
N PRO A 135 -3.66 1.90 12.26
CA PRO A 135 -3.55 2.69 13.48
C PRO A 135 -2.59 2.08 14.52
N PHE A 136 -2.29 0.79 14.39
CA PHE A 136 -1.29 0.14 15.24
C PHE A 136 0.11 0.35 14.65
N LYS A 137 1.12 0.54 15.52
CA LYS A 137 2.52 0.50 15.09
C LYS A 137 2.75 -0.81 14.34
N SER A 138 2.68 -0.77 13.05
CA SER A 138 3.16 -1.86 12.24
C SER A 138 4.63 -1.60 11.92
N TYR A 139 5.43 -2.62 11.93
CA TYR A 139 6.84 -2.53 11.51
C TYR A 139 6.99 -2.15 10.03
N LEU A 140 5.86 -2.01 9.31
CA LEU A 140 5.81 -1.53 7.93
C LEU A 140 5.74 0.01 7.82
N THR A 141 5.54 0.73 8.94
CA THR A 141 5.31 2.18 8.92
C THR A 141 6.59 3.02 8.99
N SER A 142 7.74 2.39 9.13
CA SER A 142 9.04 3.07 9.17
C SER A 142 9.71 3.23 7.79
N CYS A 143 8.95 3.04 6.72
CA CYS A 143 9.42 3.22 5.34
C CYS A 143 9.58 4.68 4.95
#